data_c383b7011d86109443b3f0b439767127
#
_entry.id   c383b7011d86109443b3f0b439767127
#
_cell.length_a   1.000
_cell.length_b   1.000
_cell.length_c   1.000
_cell.angle_alpha   90.00
_cell.angle_beta   90.00
_cell.angle_gamma   90.00
#
_symmetry.space_group_name_H-M   'P 1'
#
loop_
_entity.id
_entity.type
_entity.pdbx_description
1 polymer ?
#
loop_
_entity_poly.entity_id
_entity_poly.type
_entity_poly.pdbx_seq_one_letter_code
_entity_poly.pdbx_strand_id
1 'polypeptide(L)'
;MKRFFTLFALALALLGSASAQKLDWVDGTSLNICGHTIRNAENPYSRLDAKQYGFENNAIIRYSRYPSGVYVMFKTNSSQVAVDWTLASPKVRDNMTPIVQLGVDLYVKQNGEWRFCSVGRVSAKPEVTTYKKTLVRNMDNSEKEFMLYLPLWNEVTELKIGVDSDAYIIATPSPYKQRVVTYGTSTLHAASPSRPGMAPLARMSRMLGVDFVNFSYSGQGKMEPESAAVLADCETDAIICYCFGNTTPTEIEERIDNFTEQLVKAHPDKAIIFLPPFLYNPLNVNLVKREFSIKKRETIARKMAVLTKKYKNVYYIDIPDACGTDLEASIDNSHPNDLGFDRILKSYGPKIAKILKKHGIAVSNKQFQAK
;
A
#
# COMPACT_ATOMS: atom_id res chain seq x y z
N MET A 1 -27.75 -24.22 -50.58
CA MET A 1 -26.83 -23.12 -50.20
C MET A 1 -27.50 -21.80 -49.80
N LYS A 2 -28.73 -21.45 -50.20
CA LYS A 2 -29.39 -20.18 -49.88
C LYS A 2 -29.99 -20.10 -48.46
N ARG A 3 -30.22 -21.20 -47.75
CA ARG A 3 -30.81 -21.19 -46.38
C ARG A 3 -29.77 -21.02 -45.24
N PHE A 4 -28.49 -21.25 -45.49
CA PHE A 4 -27.42 -21.05 -44.49
C PHE A 4 -26.96 -19.59 -44.36
N PHE A 5 -27.09 -18.80 -45.41
CA PHE A 5 -26.72 -17.38 -45.38
C PHE A 5 -27.71 -16.51 -44.61
N THR A 6 -29.00 -16.89 -44.57
CA THR A 6 -30.02 -16.11 -43.87
C THR A 6 -29.95 -16.24 -42.35
N LEU A 7 -29.48 -17.37 -41.82
CA LEU A 7 -29.29 -17.60 -40.39
C LEU A 7 -28.04 -16.87 -39.86
N PHE A 8 -27.01 -16.71 -40.68
CA PHE A 8 -25.77 -15.95 -40.29
C PHE A 8 -26.02 -14.46 -40.27
N ALA A 9 -26.84 -13.91 -41.17
CA ALA A 9 -27.20 -12.50 -41.20
C ALA A 9 -28.13 -12.09 -40.03
N LEU A 10 -28.98 -13.01 -39.54
CA LEU A 10 -29.84 -12.75 -38.38
C LEU A 10 -29.04 -12.82 -37.04
N ALA A 11 -27.99 -13.64 -36.96
CA ALA A 11 -27.11 -13.69 -35.79
C ALA A 11 -26.21 -12.45 -35.67
N LEU A 12 -25.83 -11.79 -36.78
CA LEU A 12 -25.08 -10.54 -36.77
C LEU A 12 -25.97 -9.30 -36.45
N ALA A 13 -27.26 -9.34 -36.72
CA ALA A 13 -28.20 -8.25 -36.43
C ALA A 13 -28.57 -8.15 -34.94
N LEU A 14 -28.25 -9.16 -34.12
CA LEU A 14 -28.44 -9.18 -32.68
C LEU A 14 -27.21 -8.65 -31.91
N LEU A 15 -26.11 -8.29 -32.58
CA LEU A 15 -25.09 -7.40 -32.05
C LEU A 15 -25.64 -5.96 -32.07
N GLY A 16 -26.71 -5.74 -31.32
CA GLY A 16 -27.28 -4.43 -31.11
C GLY A 16 -26.18 -3.47 -30.76
N SER A 17 -26.14 -2.34 -31.40
CA SER A 17 -25.35 -1.16 -31.04
C SER A 17 -25.46 -0.99 -29.53
N ALA A 18 -24.43 -1.42 -28.80
CA ALA A 18 -24.26 -1.07 -27.40
C ALA A 18 -24.13 0.44 -27.36
N SER A 19 -25.26 1.14 -27.29
CA SER A 19 -25.28 2.56 -26.94
C SER A 19 -24.43 2.68 -25.69
N ALA A 20 -23.40 3.51 -25.74
CA ALA A 20 -22.57 3.74 -24.57
C ALA A 20 -23.49 4.22 -23.46
N GLN A 21 -23.77 3.33 -22.49
CA GLN A 21 -24.67 3.62 -21.40
C GLN A 21 -24.15 4.86 -20.68
N LYS A 22 -25.05 5.84 -20.47
CA LYS A 22 -24.70 7.11 -19.82
C LYS A 22 -24.21 6.81 -18.40
N LEU A 23 -23.11 7.45 -18.01
CA LEU A 23 -22.56 7.35 -16.66
C LEU A 23 -22.92 8.56 -15.83
N ASP A 24 -23.37 8.32 -14.62
CA ASP A 24 -23.42 9.31 -13.56
C ASP A 24 -22.15 9.24 -12.73
N TRP A 25 -21.63 10.41 -12.37
CA TRP A 25 -20.31 10.56 -11.72
C TRP A 25 -20.50 11.07 -10.30
N VAL A 26 -19.92 10.32 -9.35
CA VAL A 26 -19.94 10.64 -7.92
C VAL A 26 -18.53 11.04 -7.49
N ASP A 27 -18.42 12.13 -6.74
CA ASP A 27 -17.15 12.58 -6.17
C ASP A 27 -16.63 11.55 -5.17
N GLY A 28 -15.34 11.21 -5.26
CA GLY A 28 -14.70 10.24 -4.36
C GLY A 28 -14.72 10.67 -2.90
N THR A 29 -14.83 11.98 -2.61
CA THR A 29 -14.92 12.50 -1.24
C THR A 29 -16.27 12.25 -0.57
N SER A 30 -17.32 11.96 -1.35
CA SER A 30 -18.63 11.53 -0.84
C SER A 30 -18.67 10.05 -0.48
N LEU A 31 -17.62 9.30 -0.82
CA LEU A 31 -17.45 7.89 -0.47
C LEU A 31 -16.53 7.73 0.74
N ASN A 32 -16.29 6.50 1.18
CA ASN A 32 -15.45 6.27 2.34
C ASN A 32 -13.98 6.11 1.93
N ILE A 33 -13.17 7.11 2.24
CA ILE A 33 -11.72 7.10 2.05
C ILE A 33 -11.08 6.46 3.28
N CYS A 34 -10.33 5.39 3.09
CA CYS A 34 -9.72 4.53 4.12
C CYS A 34 -8.20 4.44 3.93
N GLY A 35 -7.52 3.79 4.88
CA GLY A 35 -6.07 3.58 4.83
C GLY A 35 -5.26 4.73 5.41
N HIS A 36 -5.89 5.57 6.23
CA HIS A 36 -5.24 6.62 7.02
C HIS A 36 -5.82 6.69 8.43
N THR A 37 -5.07 7.17 9.40
CA THR A 37 -5.49 7.39 10.78
C THR A 37 -5.53 8.89 11.14
N ILE A 38 -4.74 9.71 10.46
CA ILE A 38 -4.73 11.16 10.57
C ILE A 38 -5.26 11.71 9.24
N ARG A 39 -6.31 12.52 9.29
CA ARG A 39 -6.91 13.10 8.07
C ARG A 39 -6.27 14.43 7.75
N ASN A 40 -5.92 14.64 6.49
CA ASN A 40 -5.55 15.94 5.96
C ASN A 40 -6.83 16.67 5.53
N ALA A 41 -7.08 17.84 6.11
CA ALA A 41 -8.28 18.63 5.82
C ALA A 41 -8.25 19.25 4.41
N GLU A 42 -7.07 19.57 3.87
CA GLU A 42 -6.91 20.19 2.56
C GLU A 42 -7.07 19.18 1.40
N ASN A 43 -6.53 17.96 1.60
CA ASN A 43 -6.61 16.89 0.61
C ASN A 43 -6.89 15.54 1.28
N PRO A 44 -8.15 15.04 1.23
CA PRO A 44 -8.55 13.81 1.92
C PRO A 44 -7.88 12.53 1.37
N TYR A 45 -7.24 12.61 0.20
CA TYR A 45 -6.47 11.50 -0.37
C TYR A 45 -5.03 11.46 0.15
N SER A 46 -4.53 12.52 0.76
CA SER A 46 -3.20 12.59 1.36
C SER A 46 -3.13 11.77 2.66
N ARG A 47 -1.98 11.16 2.93
CA ARG A 47 -1.77 10.34 4.14
C ARG A 47 -1.60 11.20 5.40
N LEU A 48 -1.04 12.41 5.25
CA LEU A 48 -0.67 13.30 6.34
C LEU A 48 -0.50 14.72 5.82
N ASP A 49 -0.86 15.72 6.61
CA ASP A 49 -0.27 17.06 6.49
C ASP A 49 1.04 17.10 7.30
N ALA A 50 2.16 16.89 6.62
CA ALA A 50 3.46 16.83 7.25
C ALA A 50 3.87 18.15 7.91
N LYS A 51 3.36 19.29 7.44
CA LYS A 51 3.68 20.61 8.02
C LYS A 51 3.11 20.79 9.42
N GLN A 52 1.96 20.17 9.72
CA GLN A 52 1.36 20.20 11.06
C GLN A 52 2.27 19.56 12.12
N TYR A 53 3.17 18.65 11.70
CA TYR A 53 4.15 18.00 12.57
C TYR A 53 5.55 18.63 12.51
N GLY A 54 5.69 19.78 11.86
CA GLY A 54 6.95 20.50 11.78
C GLY A 54 7.99 19.91 10.82
N PHE A 55 7.58 19.00 9.90
CA PHE A 55 8.51 18.54 8.89
C PHE A 55 8.97 19.66 7.95
N GLU A 56 10.27 19.85 7.88
CA GLU A 56 10.92 20.77 6.94
C GLU A 56 11.47 20.04 5.70
N ASN A 57 11.62 18.71 5.78
CA ASN A 57 12.14 17.90 4.70
C ASN A 57 11.15 17.84 3.52
N ASN A 58 11.50 18.50 2.41
CA ASN A 58 10.67 18.56 1.21
C ASN A 58 10.31 17.19 0.63
N ALA A 59 11.13 16.14 0.82
CA ALA A 59 10.81 14.82 0.36
C ALA A 59 9.70 14.18 1.21
N ILE A 60 9.74 14.35 2.53
CA ILE A 60 8.67 13.86 3.43
C ILE A 60 7.38 14.62 3.17
N ILE A 61 7.42 15.94 3.07
CA ILE A 61 6.25 16.79 2.75
C ILE A 61 5.60 16.34 1.44
N ARG A 62 6.39 16.10 0.40
CA ARG A 62 5.88 15.62 -0.90
C ARG A 62 5.29 14.22 -0.78
N TYR A 63 6.00 13.27 -0.14
CA TYR A 63 5.55 11.89 -0.06
C TYR A 63 4.36 11.70 0.89
N SER A 64 4.16 12.55 1.88
CA SER A 64 2.99 12.52 2.75
C SER A 64 1.68 12.79 1.98
N ARG A 65 1.76 13.52 0.86
CA ARG A 65 0.62 13.80 -0.03
C ARG A 65 0.29 12.63 -0.96
N TYR A 66 1.21 11.67 -1.15
CA TYR A 66 0.97 10.51 -2.00
C TYR A 66 0.11 9.48 -1.28
N PRO A 67 -1.00 8.99 -1.88
CA PRO A 67 -1.96 8.12 -1.22
C PRO A 67 -1.53 6.65 -1.15
N SER A 68 -0.24 6.39 -0.92
CA SER A 68 0.26 5.01 -0.79
C SER A 68 -0.40 4.28 0.38
N GLY A 69 -1.24 3.30 0.07
CA GLY A 69 -2.04 2.56 1.04
C GLY A 69 -3.46 3.11 1.25
N VAL A 70 -3.78 4.28 0.71
CA VAL A 70 -5.14 4.83 0.73
C VAL A 70 -6.02 4.15 -0.32
N TYR A 71 -7.26 3.88 0.05
CA TYR A 71 -8.25 3.25 -0.81
C TYR A 71 -9.65 3.81 -0.56
N VAL A 72 -10.53 3.70 -1.57
CA VAL A 72 -11.92 4.15 -1.50
C VAL A 72 -12.84 2.94 -1.49
N MET A 73 -13.80 2.93 -0.55
CA MET A 73 -14.76 1.86 -0.35
C MET A 73 -16.15 2.27 -0.80
N PHE A 74 -16.77 1.44 -1.63
CA PHE A 74 -18.14 1.64 -2.11
C PHE A 74 -18.80 0.34 -2.54
N LYS A 75 -20.13 0.38 -2.72
CA LYS A 75 -20.92 -0.67 -3.34
C LYS A 75 -21.85 -0.10 -4.40
N THR A 76 -22.15 -0.90 -5.41
CA THR A 76 -23.05 -0.52 -6.51
C THR A 76 -23.69 -1.76 -7.14
N ASN A 77 -24.85 -1.57 -7.77
CA ASN A 77 -25.49 -2.56 -8.63
C ASN A 77 -25.27 -2.27 -10.12
N SER A 78 -24.36 -1.36 -10.46
CA SER A 78 -24.03 -1.00 -11.84
C SER A 78 -23.43 -2.15 -12.63
N SER A 79 -23.73 -2.22 -13.94
CA SER A 79 -23.11 -3.16 -14.85
C SER A 79 -21.68 -2.78 -15.23
N GLN A 80 -21.24 -1.55 -14.90
CA GLN A 80 -19.89 -1.07 -15.14
C GLN A 80 -19.42 -0.13 -14.03
N VAL A 81 -18.08 -0.02 -13.88
CA VAL A 81 -17.42 0.96 -13.03
C VAL A 81 -16.35 1.68 -13.84
N ALA A 82 -16.44 3.00 -13.87
CA ALA A 82 -15.44 3.88 -14.46
C ALA A 82 -14.82 4.78 -13.38
N VAL A 83 -13.62 5.26 -13.63
CA VAL A 83 -12.91 6.18 -12.73
C VAL A 83 -12.34 7.34 -13.55
N ASP A 84 -12.48 8.55 -13.03
CA ASP A 84 -11.89 9.78 -13.51
C ASP A 84 -11.06 10.36 -12.37
N TRP A 85 -9.73 10.53 -12.59
CA TRP A 85 -8.84 11.02 -11.55
C TRP A 85 -7.80 11.97 -12.09
N THR A 86 -7.46 12.98 -11.29
CA THR A 86 -6.46 14.00 -11.59
C THR A 86 -5.31 13.90 -10.59
N LEU A 87 -4.10 14.04 -11.11
CA LEU A 87 -2.85 13.97 -10.38
C LEU A 87 -2.15 15.34 -10.38
N ALA A 88 -1.41 15.65 -9.33
CA ALA A 88 -0.66 16.90 -9.22
C ALA A 88 0.52 16.99 -10.20
N SER A 89 1.00 15.86 -10.74
CA SER A 89 2.16 15.83 -11.63
C SER A 89 2.13 14.64 -12.59
N PRO A 90 2.59 14.79 -13.84
CA PRO A 90 2.75 13.67 -14.78
C PRO A 90 4.08 12.91 -14.60
N LYS A 91 4.93 13.32 -13.65
CA LYS A 91 6.28 12.75 -13.48
C LYS A 91 6.24 11.30 -13.02
N VAL A 92 7.08 10.48 -13.63
CA VAL A 92 7.30 9.07 -13.27
C VAL A 92 8.79 8.82 -13.00
N ARG A 93 9.06 7.73 -12.26
CA ARG A 93 10.38 7.19 -12.00
C ARG A 93 10.62 5.99 -12.93
N ASP A 94 11.86 5.74 -13.27
CA ASP A 94 12.30 4.71 -14.23
C ASP A 94 12.25 3.28 -13.67
N ASN A 95 12.36 3.13 -12.37
CA ASN A 95 12.36 1.82 -11.69
C ASN A 95 10.95 1.32 -11.29
N MET A 96 9.88 1.92 -11.80
CA MET A 96 8.50 1.56 -11.49
C MET A 96 7.60 1.66 -12.71
N THR A 97 6.58 0.79 -12.79
CA THR A 97 5.60 0.90 -13.86
C THR A 97 4.80 2.22 -13.77
N PRO A 98 4.36 2.82 -14.87
CA PRO A 98 3.43 3.94 -14.83
C PRO A 98 2.15 3.61 -14.07
N ILE A 99 1.70 2.36 -14.12
CA ILE A 99 0.48 1.89 -13.44
C ILE A 99 0.59 2.07 -11.92
N VAL A 100 1.69 1.68 -11.31
CA VAL A 100 1.85 1.79 -9.85
C VAL A 100 1.99 3.23 -9.40
N GLN A 101 2.54 4.08 -10.28
CA GLN A 101 2.81 5.47 -9.95
C GLN A 101 1.61 6.39 -10.15
N LEU A 102 0.84 6.18 -11.22
CA LEU A 102 -0.21 7.09 -11.70
C LEU A 102 -1.58 6.42 -11.79
N GLY A 103 -1.65 5.08 -11.81
CA GLY A 103 -2.87 4.32 -12.03
C GLY A 103 -3.63 3.99 -10.74
N VAL A 104 -4.89 3.59 -10.91
CA VAL A 104 -5.77 3.09 -9.84
C VAL A 104 -5.98 1.60 -9.98
N ASP A 105 -6.34 0.90 -8.89
CA ASP A 105 -6.42 -0.57 -8.87
C ASP A 105 -7.69 -1.02 -8.15
N LEU A 106 -8.60 -1.68 -8.90
CA LEU A 106 -9.92 -2.05 -8.43
C LEU A 106 -9.96 -3.51 -7.97
N TYR A 107 -10.46 -3.70 -6.77
CA TYR A 107 -10.80 -5.00 -6.20
C TYR A 107 -12.29 -5.11 -5.97
N VAL A 108 -12.83 -6.33 -6.13
CA VAL A 108 -14.24 -6.66 -5.86
C VAL A 108 -14.31 -7.75 -4.80
N LYS A 109 -15.31 -7.67 -3.93
CA LYS A 109 -15.55 -8.72 -2.93
C LYS A 109 -16.35 -9.86 -3.54
N GLN A 110 -15.77 -11.05 -3.54
CA GLN A 110 -16.40 -12.27 -4.04
C GLN A 110 -16.22 -13.40 -3.01
N ASN A 111 -17.31 -14.05 -2.61
CA ASN A 111 -17.30 -15.13 -1.61
C ASN A 111 -16.57 -14.73 -0.29
N GLY A 112 -16.73 -13.47 0.13
CA GLY A 112 -16.11 -12.93 1.34
C GLY A 112 -14.65 -12.56 1.20
N GLU A 113 -14.03 -12.69 0.02
CA GLU A 113 -12.62 -12.36 -0.24
C GLU A 113 -12.49 -11.21 -1.26
N TRP A 114 -11.46 -10.38 -1.06
CA TRP A 114 -11.09 -9.33 -2.01
C TRP A 114 -10.31 -9.93 -3.18
N ARG A 115 -10.91 -9.88 -4.37
CA ARG A 115 -10.33 -10.37 -5.63
C ARG A 115 -9.96 -9.20 -6.54
N PHE A 116 -8.83 -9.31 -7.22
CA PHE A 116 -8.47 -8.36 -8.26
C PHE A 116 -9.54 -8.33 -9.35
N CYS A 117 -10.02 -7.14 -9.68
CA CYS A 117 -11.02 -6.93 -10.71
C CYS A 117 -10.38 -6.32 -11.97
N SER A 118 -9.77 -5.15 -11.81
CA SER A 118 -9.21 -4.41 -12.94
C SER A 118 -8.24 -3.33 -12.48
N VAL A 119 -7.54 -2.72 -13.43
CA VAL A 119 -6.59 -1.63 -13.17
C VAL A 119 -6.79 -0.50 -14.17
N GLY A 120 -6.73 0.74 -13.68
CA GLY A 120 -6.71 1.94 -14.49
C GLY A 120 -5.35 2.12 -15.15
N ARG A 121 -5.14 1.47 -16.31
CA ARG A 121 -3.90 1.58 -17.07
C ARG A 121 -3.69 2.99 -17.57
N VAL A 122 -2.49 3.49 -17.36
CA VAL A 122 -2.05 4.82 -17.78
C VAL A 122 -0.83 4.72 -18.69
N SER A 123 -0.71 5.65 -19.62
CA SER A 123 0.53 5.89 -20.35
C SER A 123 1.11 7.19 -19.80
N ALA A 124 2.33 7.14 -19.28
CA ALA A 124 3.03 8.33 -18.82
C ALA A 124 3.33 9.23 -20.03
N LYS A 125 2.70 10.38 -20.06
CA LYS A 125 2.95 11.45 -21.04
C LYS A 125 3.28 12.72 -20.27
N PRO A 126 4.25 13.51 -20.70
CA PRO A 126 4.78 14.64 -19.93
C PRO A 126 3.72 15.68 -19.52
N GLU A 127 2.64 15.81 -20.28
CA GLU A 127 1.60 16.84 -20.09
C GLU A 127 0.28 16.29 -19.54
N VAL A 128 0.14 14.96 -19.37
CA VAL A 128 -1.14 14.35 -18.97
C VAL A 128 -1.17 14.09 -17.47
N THR A 129 -2.08 14.76 -16.78
CA THR A 129 -2.34 14.57 -15.35
C THR A 129 -3.72 14.02 -15.05
N THR A 130 -4.67 14.10 -16.00
CA THR A 130 -6.04 13.61 -15.82
C THR A 130 -6.28 12.36 -16.67
N TYR A 131 -6.89 11.36 -16.06
CA TYR A 131 -7.16 10.07 -16.66
C TYR A 131 -8.61 9.67 -16.42
N LYS A 132 -9.28 9.18 -17.47
CA LYS A 132 -10.65 8.68 -17.41
C LYS A 132 -10.71 7.30 -18.03
N LYS A 133 -11.11 6.28 -17.27
CA LYS A 133 -11.13 4.88 -17.69
C LYS A 133 -12.33 4.13 -17.16
N THR A 134 -12.97 3.35 -18.01
CA THR A 134 -13.86 2.28 -17.55
C THR A 134 -12.99 1.11 -17.13
N LEU A 135 -13.10 0.71 -15.87
CA LEU A 135 -12.30 -0.37 -15.28
C LEU A 135 -12.93 -1.74 -15.54
N VAL A 136 -14.23 -1.85 -15.43
CA VAL A 136 -14.98 -3.09 -15.67
C VAL A 136 -16.31 -2.78 -16.36
N ARG A 137 -16.77 -3.71 -17.20
CA ARG A 137 -18.06 -3.65 -17.94
C ARG A 137 -18.72 -5.00 -17.94
N ASN A 138 -20.00 -5.02 -18.33
CA ASN A 138 -20.80 -6.25 -18.53
C ASN A 138 -20.92 -7.09 -17.25
N MET A 139 -20.95 -6.44 -16.09
CA MET A 139 -21.32 -7.10 -14.86
C MET A 139 -22.84 -7.32 -14.85
N ASP A 140 -23.30 -8.32 -14.10
CA ASP A 140 -24.71 -8.41 -13.75
C ASP A 140 -25.09 -7.28 -12.78
N ASN A 141 -26.39 -6.97 -12.67
CA ASN A 141 -26.90 -5.86 -11.84
C ASN A 141 -27.06 -6.25 -10.35
N SER A 142 -26.45 -7.33 -9.88
CA SER A 142 -26.39 -7.62 -8.45
C SER A 142 -25.47 -6.63 -7.72
N GLU A 143 -25.80 -6.31 -6.46
CA GLU A 143 -24.95 -5.46 -5.64
C GLU A 143 -23.55 -6.06 -5.46
N LYS A 144 -22.52 -5.27 -5.69
CA LYS A 144 -21.11 -5.64 -5.51
C LYS A 144 -20.39 -4.58 -4.66
N GLU A 145 -19.54 -5.06 -3.77
CA GLU A 145 -18.69 -4.19 -2.93
C GLU A 145 -17.29 -4.09 -3.55
N PHE A 146 -16.77 -2.87 -3.64
CA PHE A 146 -15.50 -2.54 -4.28
C PHE A 146 -14.54 -1.84 -3.33
N MET A 147 -13.24 -2.06 -3.57
CA MET A 147 -12.11 -1.38 -2.95
C MET A 147 -11.22 -0.85 -4.07
N LEU A 148 -11.11 0.48 -4.17
CA LEU A 148 -10.30 1.16 -5.18
C LEU A 148 -9.02 1.70 -4.53
N TYR A 149 -7.88 1.08 -4.78
CA TYR A 149 -6.58 1.60 -4.37
C TYR A 149 -6.14 2.75 -5.26
N LEU A 150 -5.58 3.78 -4.64
CA LEU A 150 -5.10 4.99 -5.30
C LEU A 150 -3.63 4.84 -5.75
N PRO A 151 -3.13 5.73 -6.63
CA PRO A 151 -1.73 5.75 -7.06
C PRO A 151 -0.77 5.84 -5.88
N LEU A 152 0.37 5.13 -5.95
CA LEU A 152 1.29 5.09 -4.80
C LEU A 152 2.32 6.22 -4.83
N TRP A 153 2.57 6.84 -6.01
CA TRP A 153 3.73 7.72 -6.22
C TRP A 153 3.37 9.08 -6.80
N ASN A 154 2.10 9.47 -6.69
CA ASN A 154 1.64 10.80 -7.08
C ASN A 154 0.50 11.28 -6.18
N GLU A 155 0.38 12.56 -6.00
CA GLU A 155 -0.74 13.19 -5.29
C GLU A 155 -1.99 13.13 -6.15
N VAL A 156 -3.08 12.62 -5.62
CA VAL A 156 -4.41 12.67 -6.23
C VAL A 156 -5.09 13.95 -5.78
N THR A 157 -5.50 14.78 -6.73
CA THR A 157 -6.19 16.07 -6.46
C THR A 157 -7.68 15.97 -6.66
N GLU A 158 -8.13 15.10 -7.58
CA GLU A 158 -9.55 14.84 -7.85
C GLU A 158 -9.78 13.37 -8.14
N LEU A 159 -10.91 12.85 -7.70
CA LEU A 159 -11.35 11.49 -7.98
C LEU A 159 -12.86 11.46 -8.14
N LYS A 160 -13.33 10.86 -9.23
CA LYS A 160 -14.76 10.60 -9.46
C LYS A 160 -14.95 9.15 -9.88
N ILE A 161 -16.02 8.53 -9.41
CA ILE A 161 -16.41 7.17 -9.77
C ILE A 161 -17.69 7.25 -10.60
N GLY A 162 -17.66 6.65 -11.78
CA GLY A 162 -18.77 6.62 -12.72
C GLY A 162 -19.45 5.25 -12.70
N VAL A 163 -20.78 5.27 -12.59
CA VAL A 163 -21.67 4.11 -12.64
C VAL A 163 -22.80 4.36 -13.65
N ASP A 164 -23.52 3.32 -14.04
CA ASP A 164 -24.70 3.48 -14.90
C ASP A 164 -25.72 4.45 -14.29
N SER A 165 -26.36 5.29 -15.10
CA SER A 165 -27.27 6.33 -14.61
C SER A 165 -28.54 5.81 -13.91
N ASP A 166 -28.85 4.55 -14.08
CA ASP A 166 -29.96 3.84 -13.42
C ASP A 166 -29.48 3.01 -12.20
N ALA A 167 -28.19 3.04 -11.91
CA ALA A 167 -27.59 2.33 -10.77
C ALA A 167 -27.33 3.29 -9.60
N TYR A 168 -27.27 2.72 -8.40
CA TYR A 168 -26.81 3.46 -7.22
C TYR A 168 -25.33 3.21 -6.95
N ILE A 169 -24.72 4.13 -6.23
CA ILE A 169 -23.40 3.98 -5.59
C ILE A 169 -23.48 4.49 -4.16
N ILE A 170 -23.00 3.71 -3.20
CA ILE A 170 -23.09 4.01 -1.76
C ILE A 170 -21.74 3.73 -1.10
N ALA A 171 -21.31 4.64 -0.23
CA ALA A 171 -20.14 4.44 0.62
C ALA A 171 -20.31 3.22 1.52
N THR A 172 -19.25 2.40 1.66
CA THR A 172 -19.23 1.28 2.61
C THR A 172 -18.11 1.48 3.64
N PRO A 173 -18.25 0.96 4.88
CA PRO A 173 -17.19 1.07 5.87
C PRO A 173 -15.93 0.31 5.44
N SER A 174 -14.78 0.65 6.08
CA SER A 174 -13.58 -0.17 5.94
C SER A 174 -13.89 -1.62 6.31
N PRO A 175 -13.38 -2.61 5.56
CA PRO A 175 -13.55 -4.02 5.91
C PRO A 175 -12.71 -4.43 7.15
N TYR A 176 -11.85 -3.55 7.62
CA TYR A 176 -10.92 -3.78 8.72
C TYR A 176 -11.38 -3.05 9.99
N LYS A 177 -11.45 -3.79 11.09
CA LYS A 177 -11.85 -3.24 12.40
C LYS A 177 -10.66 -2.74 13.22
N GLN A 178 -9.48 -3.31 13.00
CA GLN A 178 -8.27 -3.01 13.74
C GLN A 178 -7.20 -2.49 12.77
N ARG A 179 -6.25 -1.73 13.31
CA ARG A 179 -5.28 -0.98 12.53
C ARG A 179 -3.86 -1.18 13.03
N VAL A 180 -2.94 -1.38 12.10
CA VAL A 180 -1.50 -1.39 12.33
C VAL A 180 -0.88 -0.22 11.58
N VAL A 181 -0.29 0.71 12.29
CA VAL A 181 0.46 1.81 11.66
C VAL A 181 1.85 1.33 11.29
N THR A 182 2.29 1.66 10.07
CA THR A 182 3.60 1.29 9.56
C THR A 182 4.42 2.51 9.21
N TYR A 183 5.67 2.50 9.63
CA TYR A 183 6.65 3.54 9.35
C TYR A 183 7.88 2.94 8.69
N GLY A 184 8.39 3.59 7.63
CA GLY A 184 9.55 3.03 6.95
C GLY A 184 10.04 3.82 5.74
N THR A 185 10.70 3.09 4.86
CA THR A 185 11.43 3.62 3.71
C THR A 185 10.68 3.36 2.39
N SER A 186 11.38 3.50 1.24
CA SER A 186 10.85 3.22 -0.09
C SER A 186 10.22 1.83 -0.25
N THR A 187 10.72 0.84 0.47
CA THR A 187 10.19 -0.54 0.42
C THR A 187 8.75 -0.62 0.91
N LEU A 188 8.43 0.00 2.05
CA LEU A 188 7.05 0.05 2.56
C LEU A 188 6.21 1.16 1.91
N HIS A 189 6.83 2.24 1.40
CA HIS A 189 6.16 3.17 0.49
C HIS A 189 5.69 2.46 -0.79
N ALA A 190 6.19 1.26 -1.00
CA ALA A 190 5.92 0.38 -2.12
C ALA A 190 6.56 0.86 -3.44
N ALA A 191 7.88 0.98 -3.44
CA ALA A 191 8.63 1.07 -4.68
C ALA A 191 8.62 -0.30 -5.37
N SER A 192 8.22 -0.30 -6.64
CA SER A 192 8.35 -1.38 -7.61
C SER A 192 7.41 -2.61 -7.54
N PRO A 193 6.27 -2.61 -6.84
CA PRO A 193 5.24 -3.58 -7.18
C PRO A 193 4.64 -3.26 -8.56
N SER A 194 3.99 -4.21 -9.18
CA SER A 194 3.44 -4.04 -10.54
C SER A 194 2.27 -3.05 -10.63
N ARG A 195 1.46 -2.90 -9.56
CA ARG A 195 0.25 -2.07 -9.46
C ARG A 195 -0.09 -1.75 -8.00
N PRO A 196 -0.93 -0.74 -7.71
CA PRO A 196 -1.21 -0.28 -6.35
C PRO A 196 -1.62 -1.37 -5.35
N GLY A 197 -2.56 -2.22 -5.71
CA GLY A 197 -3.03 -3.30 -4.82
C GLY A 197 -2.01 -4.42 -4.58
N MET A 198 -0.87 -4.43 -5.30
CA MET A 198 0.26 -5.33 -5.05
C MET A 198 1.27 -4.77 -4.06
N ALA A 199 1.09 -3.52 -3.60
CA ALA A 199 1.88 -2.97 -2.51
C ALA A 199 1.90 -3.89 -1.28
N PRO A 200 3.05 -4.03 -0.58
CA PRO A 200 3.18 -5.01 0.50
C PRO A 200 2.15 -4.81 1.61
N LEU A 201 1.87 -3.57 1.99
CA LEU A 201 0.90 -3.27 3.05
C LEU A 201 -0.55 -3.53 2.60
N ALA A 202 -0.92 -3.18 1.38
CA ALA A 202 -2.23 -3.50 0.82
C ALA A 202 -2.47 -5.02 0.75
N ARG A 203 -1.45 -5.79 0.38
CA ARG A 203 -1.50 -7.26 0.43
C ARG A 203 -1.61 -7.77 1.85
N MET A 204 -0.80 -7.23 2.78
CA MET A 204 -0.81 -7.62 4.19
C MET A 204 -2.21 -7.38 4.80
N SER A 205 -2.84 -6.24 4.49
CA SER A 205 -4.21 -5.93 4.95
C SER A 205 -5.21 -6.99 4.50
N ARG A 206 -5.21 -7.34 3.21
CA ARG A 206 -6.11 -8.39 2.70
C ARG A 206 -5.79 -9.79 3.22
N MET A 207 -4.51 -10.09 3.48
CA MET A 207 -4.07 -11.40 3.98
C MET A 207 -4.41 -11.58 5.46
N LEU A 208 -4.24 -10.56 6.27
CA LEU A 208 -4.42 -10.62 7.72
C LEU A 208 -5.78 -10.11 8.20
N GLY A 209 -6.53 -9.39 7.36
CA GLY A 209 -7.81 -8.80 7.75
C GLY A 209 -7.67 -7.61 8.72
N VAL A 210 -6.55 -6.89 8.65
CA VAL A 210 -6.21 -5.74 9.49
C VAL A 210 -5.78 -4.58 8.60
N ASP A 211 -6.14 -3.35 8.92
CA ASP A 211 -5.72 -2.17 8.14
C ASP A 211 -4.26 -1.82 8.41
N PHE A 212 -3.39 -1.93 7.39
CA PHE A 212 -1.99 -1.53 7.50
C PHE A 212 -1.82 -0.13 6.90
N VAL A 213 -1.84 0.88 7.77
CA VAL A 213 -1.71 2.29 7.41
C VAL A 213 -0.25 2.65 7.18
N ASN A 214 0.03 3.41 6.12
CA ASN A 214 1.38 3.64 5.62
C ASN A 214 1.91 5.07 5.88
N PHE A 215 2.87 5.21 6.78
CA PHE A 215 3.68 6.43 6.97
C PHE A 215 5.13 6.23 6.53
N SER A 216 5.35 5.53 5.41
CA SER A 216 6.69 5.32 4.88
C SER A 216 7.06 6.35 3.82
N TYR A 217 8.34 6.74 3.79
CA TYR A 217 8.86 7.81 2.94
C TYR A 217 10.15 7.37 2.25
N SER A 218 10.14 7.38 0.91
CA SER A 218 11.28 6.95 0.10
C SER A 218 12.51 7.83 0.34
N GLY A 219 13.68 7.20 0.55
CA GLY A 219 14.93 7.91 0.86
C GLY A 219 14.98 8.49 2.27
N GLN A 220 13.89 8.42 3.02
CA GLN A 220 13.69 8.91 4.37
C GLN A 220 13.31 7.74 5.29
N GLY A 221 12.57 7.99 6.35
CA GLY A 221 12.22 6.96 7.32
C GLY A 221 13.41 6.60 8.19
N LYS A 222 14.09 7.63 8.70
CA LYS A 222 15.37 7.55 9.41
C LYS A 222 15.22 7.81 10.91
N MET A 223 14.03 7.53 11.47
CA MET A 223 13.72 7.80 12.87
C MET A 223 13.82 9.32 13.21
N GLU A 224 13.27 10.14 12.31
CA GLU A 224 13.14 11.59 12.51
C GLU A 224 12.24 11.86 13.73
N PRO A 225 12.55 12.90 14.57
CA PRO A 225 11.74 13.25 15.74
C PRO A 225 10.26 13.51 15.38
N GLU A 226 10.03 14.19 14.25
CA GLU A 226 8.69 14.49 13.74
C GLU A 226 7.93 13.20 13.36
N SER A 227 8.65 12.19 12.83
CA SER A 227 8.06 10.88 12.56
C SER A 227 7.65 10.16 13.85
N ALA A 228 8.43 10.30 14.92
CA ALA A 228 8.05 9.76 16.23
C ALA A 228 6.79 10.44 16.78
N ALA A 229 6.68 11.78 16.62
CA ALA A 229 5.48 12.53 17.01
C ALA A 229 4.23 12.08 16.23
N VAL A 230 4.33 11.92 14.90
CA VAL A 230 3.23 11.38 14.10
C VAL A 230 2.79 10.01 14.60
N LEU A 231 3.74 9.11 14.84
CA LEU A 231 3.43 7.75 15.30
C LEU A 231 2.83 7.74 16.71
N ALA A 232 3.25 8.67 17.56
CA ALA A 232 2.72 8.83 18.92
C ALA A 232 1.25 9.30 18.92
N ASP A 233 0.88 10.15 17.97
CA ASP A 233 -0.49 10.67 17.83
C ASP A 233 -1.44 9.70 17.11
N CYS A 234 -0.91 8.67 16.46
CA CYS A 234 -1.72 7.74 15.68
C CYS A 234 -2.63 6.89 16.57
N GLU A 235 -3.92 6.86 16.25
CA GLU A 235 -4.81 5.82 16.77
C GLU A 235 -4.45 4.48 16.09
N THR A 236 -3.88 3.55 16.85
CA THR A 236 -3.37 2.27 16.34
C THR A 236 -3.48 1.13 17.35
N ASP A 237 -3.54 -0.11 16.86
CA ASP A 237 -3.48 -1.33 17.68
C ASP A 237 -2.06 -1.89 17.77
N ALA A 238 -1.18 -1.59 16.80
CA ALA A 238 0.22 -1.93 16.80
C ALA A 238 1.01 -1.03 15.84
N ILE A 239 2.33 -0.99 15.99
CA ILE A 239 3.25 -0.23 15.12
C ILE A 239 4.28 -1.19 14.52
N ILE A 240 4.56 -1.03 13.22
CA ILE A 240 5.66 -1.71 12.55
C ILE A 240 6.64 -0.67 12.00
N CYS A 241 7.91 -0.79 12.39
CA CYS A 241 9.00 0.09 11.99
C CYS A 241 9.99 -0.64 11.05
N TYR A 242 10.04 -0.21 9.80
CA TYR A 242 11.03 -0.60 8.79
C TYR A 242 11.94 0.60 8.49
N CYS A 243 12.62 1.11 9.49
CA CYS A 243 13.29 2.42 9.47
C CYS A 243 14.81 2.37 9.33
N PHE A 244 15.37 1.19 9.06
CA PHE A 244 16.83 1.04 8.96
C PHE A 244 17.37 1.09 7.53
N GLY A 245 16.53 1.06 6.49
CA GLY A 245 16.98 0.96 5.10
C GLY A 245 17.90 2.09 4.68
N ASN A 246 17.55 3.33 5.02
CA ASN A 246 18.25 4.56 4.63
C ASN A 246 19.17 5.12 5.70
N THR A 247 19.27 4.49 6.88
CA THR A 247 20.15 4.94 7.98
C THR A 247 21.57 4.40 7.83
N THR A 248 22.52 5.13 8.37
CA THR A 248 23.88 4.64 8.65
C THR A 248 23.96 3.96 10.02
N PRO A 249 25.00 3.16 10.31
CA PRO A 249 25.23 2.63 11.67
C PRO A 249 25.25 3.72 12.74
N THR A 250 25.86 4.87 12.46
CA THR A 250 25.94 6.04 13.39
C THR A 250 24.55 6.61 13.66
N GLU A 251 23.74 6.86 12.62
CA GLU A 251 22.36 7.35 12.80
C GLU A 251 21.49 6.37 13.60
N ILE A 252 21.73 5.05 13.47
CA ILE A 252 21.05 4.04 14.29
C ILE A 252 21.44 4.15 15.76
N GLU A 253 22.75 4.28 16.05
CA GLU A 253 23.25 4.46 17.42
C GLU A 253 22.63 5.67 18.10
N GLU A 254 22.56 6.78 17.39
CA GLU A 254 22.11 8.07 17.92
C GLU A 254 20.60 8.16 18.13
N ARG A 255 19.80 7.48 17.29
CA ARG A 255 18.37 7.77 17.20
C ARG A 255 17.47 6.69 17.79
N ILE A 256 17.84 5.41 17.68
CA ILE A 256 16.93 4.28 17.95
C ILE A 256 16.40 4.24 19.37
N ASP A 257 17.22 4.61 20.36
CA ASP A 257 16.84 4.55 21.77
C ASP A 257 15.74 5.57 22.07
N ASN A 258 15.97 6.84 21.72
CA ASN A 258 14.99 7.91 21.93
C ASN A 258 13.71 7.70 21.09
N PHE A 259 13.86 7.28 19.83
CA PHE A 259 12.74 6.95 18.96
C PHE A 259 11.86 5.85 19.57
N THR A 260 12.47 4.75 20.03
CA THR A 260 11.74 3.65 20.66
C THR A 260 11.08 4.07 21.95
N GLU A 261 11.77 4.85 22.79
CA GLU A 261 11.23 5.33 24.06
C GLU A 261 9.99 6.21 23.89
N GLN A 262 9.99 7.11 22.91
CA GLN A 262 8.82 7.94 22.58
C GLN A 262 7.62 7.06 22.15
N LEU A 263 7.82 6.06 21.30
CA LEU A 263 6.75 5.15 20.88
C LEU A 263 6.22 4.30 22.05
N VAL A 264 7.10 3.77 22.90
CA VAL A 264 6.68 3.00 24.07
C VAL A 264 5.91 3.86 25.07
N LYS A 265 6.32 5.10 25.27
CA LYS A 265 5.63 6.06 26.15
C LYS A 265 4.22 6.38 25.65
N ALA A 266 4.08 6.59 24.32
CA ALA A 266 2.79 6.89 23.72
C ALA A 266 1.87 5.65 23.64
N HIS A 267 2.44 4.47 23.45
CA HIS A 267 1.72 3.21 23.22
C HIS A 267 2.22 2.08 24.14
N PRO A 268 2.06 2.19 25.47
CA PRO A 268 2.66 1.26 26.45
C PRO A 268 2.18 -0.18 26.32
N ASP A 269 0.94 -0.38 25.83
CA ASP A 269 0.30 -1.70 25.70
C ASP A 269 0.25 -2.23 24.27
N LYS A 270 0.72 -1.44 23.28
CA LYS A 270 0.67 -1.82 21.88
C LYS A 270 1.98 -2.48 21.45
N ALA A 271 1.92 -3.46 20.54
CA ALA A 271 3.13 -4.04 19.96
C ALA A 271 3.86 -3.04 19.08
N ILE A 272 5.17 -2.89 19.29
CA ILE A 272 6.08 -2.11 18.45
C ILE A 272 7.08 -3.09 17.85
N ILE A 273 6.99 -3.31 16.53
CA ILE A 273 7.74 -4.36 15.82
C ILE A 273 8.74 -3.72 14.89
N PHE A 274 10.02 -3.96 15.13
CA PHE A 274 11.11 -3.51 14.26
C PHE A 274 11.51 -4.61 13.27
N LEU A 275 11.69 -4.20 12.01
CA LEU A 275 12.13 -5.06 10.91
C LEU A 275 13.42 -4.50 10.29
N PRO A 276 14.46 -5.31 10.09
CA PRO A 276 15.67 -4.89 9.39
C PRO A 276 15.44 -4.81 7.87
N PRO A 277 16.38 -4.26 7.10
CA PRO A 277 16.30 -4.27 5.63
C PRO A 277 16.17 -5.69 5.08
N PHE A 278 15.29 -5.87 4.09
CA PHE A 278 14.95 -7.20 3.54
C PHE A 278 15.90 -7.68 2.44
N LEU A 279 16.53 -6.75 1.69
CA LEU A 279 17.36 -7.09 0.54
C LEU A 279 18.84 -6.93 0.82
N TYR A 280 19.62 -7.92 0.37
CA TYR A 280 21.08 -7.96 0.48
C TYR A 280 21.76 -8.34 -0.83
N ASN A 281 21.07 -8.23 -1.96
CA ASN A 281 21.54 -8.64 -3.28
C ASN A 281 22.93 -8.06 -3.66
N PRO A 282 23.23 -6.75 -3.41
CA PRO A 282 24.51 -6.17 -3.79
C PRO A 282 25.70 -6.79 -3.03
N LEU A 283 25.45 -7.51 -1.95
CA LEU A 283 26.51 -8.08 -1.12
C LEU A 283 27.35 -9.15 -1.82
N ASN A 284 26.86 -9.73 -2.92
CA ASN A 284 27.56 -10.81 -3.60
C ASN A 284 28.81 -10.34 -4.37
N VAL A 285 28.76 -9.12 -4.93
CA VAL A 285 29.83 -8.61 -5.82
C VAL A 285 30.40 -7.27 -5.37
N ASN A 286 29.65 -6.47 -4.63
CA ASN A 286 30.11 -5.18 -4.14
C ASN A 286 30.62 -5.29 -2.68
N LEU A 287 31.91 -5.49 -2.52
CA LEU A 287 32.53 -5.72 -1.22
C LEU A 287 32.36 -4.56 -0.25
N VAL A 288 32.42 -3.33 -0.73
CA VAL A 288 32.22 -2.10 0.10
C VAL A 288 30.81 -2.04 0.65
N LYS A 289 29.80 -2.24 -0.21
CA LYS A 289 28.40 -2.31 0.23
C LYS A 289 28.13 -3.49 1.15
N ARG A 290 28.79 -4.61 0.90
CA ARG A 290 28.71 -5.80 1.75
C ARG A 290 29.18 -5.49 3.17
N GLU A 291 30.37 -4.97 3.34
CA GLU A 291 30.93 -4.61 4.63
C GLU A 291 30.06 -3.60 5.38
N PHE A 292 29.64 -2.54 4.71
CA PHE A 292 28.69 -1.54 5.26
C PHE A 292 27.38 -2.19 5.74
N SER A 293 26.82 -3.11 4.97
CA SER A 293 25.55 -3.77 5.30
C SER A 293 25.72 -4.74 6.47
N ILE A 294 26.86 -5.45 6.56
CA ILE A 294 27.18 -6.31 7.72
C ILE A 294 27.26 -5.46 8.99
N LYS A 295 28.06 -4.39 8.97
CA LYS A 295 28.21 -3.48 10.12
C LYS A 295 26.86 -2.87 10.54
N LYS A 296 26.04 -2.47 9.58
CA LYS A 296 24.68 -1.96 9.85
C LYS A 296 23.82 -3.02 10.55
N ARG A 297 23.80 -4.27 10.06
CA ARG A 297 23.03 -5.35 10.67
C ARG A 297 23.47 -5.67 12.08
N GLU A 298 24.79 -5.74 12.32
CA GLU A 298 25.35 -5.95 13.65
C GLU A 298 24.93 -4.84 14.62
N THR A 299 24.98 -3.57 14.17
CA THR A 299 24.49 -2.43 14.95
C THR A 299 23.01 -2.57 15.31
N ILE A 300 22.15 -2.88 14.32
CA ILE A 300 20.73 -3.09 14.55
C ILE A 300 20.51 -4.23 15.55
N ALA A 301 21.11 -5.39 15.33
CA ALA A 301 20.93 -6.56 16.18
C ALA A 301 21.35 -6.30 17.64
N ARG A 302 22.48 -5.63 17.84
CA ARG A 302 22.97 -5.25 19.16
C ARG A 302 22.02 -4.29 19.88
N LYS A 303 21.56 -3.23 19.20
CA LYS A 303 20.62 -2.24 19.76
C LYS A 303 19.27 -2.89 20.07
N MET A 304 18.74 -3.70 19.16
CA MET A 304 17.47 -4.38 19.36
C MET A 304 17.53 -5.44 20.47
N ALA A 305 18.66 -6.11 20.67
CA ALA A 305 18.85 -7.02 21.80
C ALA A 305 18.73 -6.33 23.17
N VAL A 306 19.13 -5.06 23.28
CA VAL A 306 18.93 -4.22 24.47
C VAL A 306 17.49 -3.77 24.60
N LEU A 307 16.91 -3.21 23.54
CA LEU A 307 15.58 -2.60 23.57
C LEU A 307 14.48 -3.65 23.83
N THR A 308 14.57 -4.85 23.24
CA THR A 308 13.61 -5.94 23.47
C THR A 308 13.68 -6.53 24.88
N LYS A 309 14.81 -6.39 25.58
CA LYS A 309 14.93 -6.73 27.00
C LYS A 309 14.38 -5.63 27.91
N LYS A 310 14.60 -4.35 27.52
CA LYS A 310 14.14 -3.17 28.27
C LYS A 310 12.61 -3.04 28.22
N TYR A 311 11.99 -3.27 27.06
CA TYR A 311 10.56 -3.02 26.82
C TYR A 311 9.84 -4.31 26.41
N LYS A 312 8.84 -4.74 27.16
CA LYS A 312 8.09 -6.01 26.95
C LYS A 312 7.22 -6.01 25.69
N ASN A 313 6.84 -4.84 25.19
CA ASN A 313 6.02 -4.64 24.00
C ASN A 313 6.83 -4.31 22.75
N VAL A 314 8.17 -4.28 22.83
CA VAL A 314 9.07 -4.10 21.68
C VAL A 314 9.54 -5.45 21.17
N TYR A 315 9.42 -5.64 19.86
CA TYR A 315 9.78 -6.87 19.16
C TYR A 315 10.75 -6.60 18.03
N TYR A 316 11.61 -7.54 17.73
CA TYR A 316 12.49 -7.52 16.59
C TYR A 316 12.34 -8.83 15.81
N ILE A 317 12.05 -8.75 14.52
CA ILE A 317 11.95 -9.90 13.65
C ILE A 317 13.02 -9.76 12.57
N ASP A 318 14.00 -10.64 12.57
CA ASP A 318 15.04 -10.71 11.55
C ASP A 318 14.93 -12.05 10.81
N ILE A 319 14.80 -11.98 9.48
CA ILE A 319 14.76 -13.13 8.58
C ILE A 319 15.71 -12.81 7.42
N PRO A 320 16.97 -13.25 7.49
CA PRO A 320 18.00 -12.89 6.50
C PRO A 320 17.62 -13.21 5.06
N ASP A 321 17.03 -14.36 4.82
CA ASP A 321 16.70 -14.86 3.47
C ASP A 321 15.23 -14.65 3.10
N ALA A 322 14.58 -13.63 3.67
CA ALA A 322 13.16 -13.36 3.44
C ALA A 322 12.81 -13.13 1.95
N CYS A 323 13.77 -12.64 1.16
CA CYS A 323 13.59 -12.41 -0.29
C CYS A 323 14.00 -13.62 -1.15
N GLY A 324 14.52 -14.69 -0.54
CA GLY A 324 15.14 -15.82 -1.23
C GLY A 324 16.64 -15.58 -1.51
N THR A 325 17.31 -16.64 -1.97
CA THR A 325 18.77 -16.66 -2.21
C THR A 325 19.17 -16.68 -3.67
N ASP A 326 18.19 -16.69 -4.58
CA ASP A 326 18.38 -16.71 -6.04
C ASP A 326 18.65 -15.32 -6.64
N LEU A 327 18.53 -14.26 -5.85
CA LEU A 327 18.76 -12.85 -6.22
C LEU A 327 17.74 -12.26 -7.20
N GLU A 328 16.64 -12.96 -7.51
CA GLU A 328 15.61 -12.55 -8.47
C GLU A 328 14.51 -11.65 -7.86
N ALA A 329 14.60 -11.38 -6.56
CA ALA A 329 13.56 -10.70 -5.78
C ALA A 329 13.56 -9.16 -5.93
N SER A 330 14.42 -8.59 -6.77
CA SER A 330 14.60 -7.13 -6.87
C SER A 330 14.56 -6.65 -8.32
N ILE A 331 14.16 -5.39 -8.50
CA ILE A 331 14.20 -4.73 -9.81
C ILE A 331 15.51 -3.97 -10.03
N ASP A 332 16.15 -3.45 -8.98
CA ASP A 332 17.29 -2.53 -9.04
C ASP A 332 18.32 -2.78 -7.91
N ASN A 333 18.36 -3.98 -7.36
CA ASN A 333 19.17 -4.37 -6.20
C ASN A 333 18.85 -3.65 -4.87
N SER A 334 17.79 -2.83 -4.83
CA SER A 334 17.38 -2.06 -3.64
C SER A 334 15.92 -2.23 -3.29
N HIS A 335 15.07 -2.43 -4.30
CA HIS A 335 13.63 -2.50 -4.13
C HIS A 335 13.07 -3.85 -4.58
N PRO A 336 12.24 -4.50 -3.76
CA PRO A 336 11.60 -5.75 -4.13
C PRO A 336 10.65 -5.59 -5.32
N ASN A 337 10.67 -6.55 -6.25
CA ASN A 337 9.61 -6.75 -7.23
C ASN A 337 8.44 -7.56 -6.62
N ASP A 338 7.42 -7.92 -7.41
CA ASP A 338 6.27 -8.70 -6.90
C ASP A 338 6.68 -10.05 -6.29
N LEU A 339 7.69 -10.73 -6.87
CA LEU A 339 8.25 -11.96 -6.32
C LEU A 339 8.90 -11.73 -4.95
N GLY A 340 9.69 -10.66 -4.84
CA GLY A 340 10.34 -10.28 -3.59
C GLY A 340 9.32 -9.94 -2.51
N PHE A 341 8.30 -9.14 -2.83
CA PHE A 341 7.23 -8.85 -1.89
C PHE A 341 6.43 -10.09 -1.49
N ASP A 342 6.17 -11.01 -2.41
CA ASP A 342 5.49 -12.26 -2.08
C ASP A 342 6.28 -13.10 -1.07
N ARG A 343 7.58 -13.24 -1.29
CA ARG A 343 8.50 -13.95 -0.40
C ARG A 343 8.59 -13.28 0.98
N ILE A 344 8.73 -11.95 1.03
CA ILE A 344 8.75 -11.17 2.27
C ILE A 344 7.45 -11.40 3.07
N LEU A 345 6.30 -11.30 2.41
CA LEU A 345 5.02 -11.46 3.07
C LEU A 345 4.82 -12.89 3.62
N LYS A 346 5.25 -13.90 2.88
CA LYS A 346 5.21 -15.31 3.32
C LYS A 346 6.15 -15.57 4.50
N SER A 347 7.30 -14.91 4.56
CA SER A 347 8.31 -15.08 5.62
C SER A 347 7.94 -14.29 6.88
N TYR A 348 7.61 -13.02 6.75
CA TYR A 348 7.33 -12.12 7.88
C TYR A 348 5.89 -12.21 8.37
N GLY A 349 4.92 -12.40 7.47
CA GLY A 349 3.49 -12.38 7.78
C GLY A 349 3.09 -13.29 8.95
N PRO A 350 3.49 -14.58 8.99
CA PRO A 350 3.16 -15.48 10.09
C PRO A 350 3.73 -15.02 11.44
N LYS A 351 4.96 -14.46 11.43
CA LYS A 351 5.62 -13.98 12.66
C LYS A 351 4.95 -12.68 13.17
N ILE A 352 4.64 -11.75 12.26
CA ILE A 352 3.86 -10.54 12.58
C ILE A 352 2.49 -10.94 13.12
N ALA A 353 1.75 -11.83 12.44
CA ALA A 353 0.44 -12.30 12.87
C ALA A 353 0.47 -12.92 14.28
N LYS A 354 1.52 -13.66 14.62
CA LYS A 354 1.70 -14.23 15.97
C LYS A 354 1.82 -13.14 17.04
N ILE A 355 2.59 -12.08 16.77
CA ILE A 355 2.73 -10.95 17.71
C ILE A 355 1.42 -10.18 17.81
N LEU A 356 0.78 -9.87 16.70
CA LEU A 356 -0.50 -9.16 16.68
C LEU A 356 -1.58 -9.89 17.50
N LYS A 357 -1.68 -11.22 17.34
CA LYS A 357 -2.59 -12.06 18.16
C LYS A 357 -2.28 -12.00 19.64
N LYS A 358 -1.00 -12.00 20.03
CA LYS A 358 -0.58 -11.87 21.43
C LYS A 358 -1.07 -10.55 22.05
N HIS A 359 -1.24 -9.50 21.25
CA HIS A 359 -1.76 -8.19 21.65
C HIS A 359 -3.27 -8.01 21.37
N GLY A 360 -4.03 -9.10 21.20
CA GLY A 360 -5.49 -9.05 21.06
C GLY A 360 -6.01 -8.63 19.70
N ILE A 361 -5.13 -8.56 18.67
CA ILE A 361 -5.53 -8.21 17.33
C ILE A 361 -6.05 -9.46 16.60
N ALA A 362 -7.29 -9.41 16.13
CA ALA A 362 -7.91 -10.50 15.40
C ALA A 362 -7.37 -10.57 13.96
N VAL A 363 -6.44 -11.48 13.70
CA VAL A 363 -5.85 -11.66 12.37
C VAL A 363 -6.31 -12.96 11.72
N SER A 364 -6.61 -12.88 10.42
CA SER A 364 -6.87 -14.05 9.57
C SER A 364 -5.55 -14.69 9.16
N ASN A 365 -5.45 -16.01 9.23
CA ASN A 365 -4.26 -16.77 8.77
C ASN A 365 -4.56 -17.65 7.56
N LYS A 366 -5.75 -17.54 6.96
CA LYS A 366 -6.19 -18.46 5.87
C LYS A 366 -5.20 -18.54 4.71
N GLN A 367 -4.48 -17.45 4.41
CA GLN A 367 -3.57 -17.39 3.27
C GLN A 367 -2.13 -17.84 3.56
N PHE A 368 -1.78 -18.08 4.84
CA PHE A 368 -0.47 -18.64 5.22
C PHE A 368 -0.51 -20.15 5.46
N GLN A 369 -1.71 -20.74 5.50
CA GLN A 369 -1.86 -22.18 5.52
C GLN A 369 -1.62 -22.67 4.08
N ALA A 370 -0.56 -23.44 3.87
CA ALA A 370 -0.30 -24.07 2.59
C ALA A 370 -1.51 -24.91 2.17
N LYS A 371 -1.96 -24.71 0.92
CA LYS A 371 -2.84 -25.66 0.27
C LYS A 371 -2.07 -26.90 -0.07
#